data_325eb37876df6facbaf13911c0c692c6
#
_entry.id   325eb37876df6facbaf13911c0c692c6
#
_cell.length_a   1.000
_cell.length_b   1.000
_cell.length_c   1.000
_cell.angle_alpha   90.00
_cell.angle_beta   90.00
_cell.angle_gamma   90.00
#
_symmetry.space_group_name_H-M   'P 1'
#
loop_
_entity.id
_entity.type
_entity.pdbx_description
1 polymer ?
#
loop_
_entity_poly.entity_id
_entity_poly.type
_entity_poly.pdbx_seq_one_letter_code
_entity_poly.pdbx_strand_id
1 'polypeptide(L)'
;MKILLHFLISILLISCLNTNSQIIENIEVLQFYQAINKTDEIVIDVRTPQEFYSGHIKDATNIDFYADDFLGKLKILRKDVPIYVYCRTGGRSSRAANKMAELGFLKVYNLIGGIEEWHLASYKVIKSQEQLRLKQSKFNALEVEEILNNNKLVLLEFSTEWCVPCKKMKPIISQIKKENTNIKVLSLDADVNKELIKTYKIKGVPVFVLFKNRTEIFRHVGIISKEELLKNIKTAYK
;
A
#
# COMPACT_ATOMS: atom_id res chain seq x y z
N MET A 1 -25.94 37.33 -63.23
CA MET A 1 -24.80 36.44 -63.11
C MET A 1 -24.33 36.54 -61.67
N LYS A 2 -24.84 35.63 -60.74
CA LYS A 2 -24.58 35.65 -59.34
C LYS A 2 -23.50 34.62 -59.05
N ILE A 3 -22.33 35.10 -58.61
CA ILE A 3 -21.24 34.24 -58.13
C ILE A 3 -21.48 33.90 -56.66
N LEU A 4 -21.77 32.63 -56.39
CA LEU A 4 -21.97 32.10 -55.06
C LEU A 4 -20.60 31.77 -54.49
N LEU A 5 -20.15 32.57 -53.51
CA LEU A 5 -18.89 32.36 -52.79
C LEU A 5 -19.15 31.36 -51.67
N HIS A 6 -18.69 30.11 -51.84
CA HIS A 6 -18.74 29.10 -50.75
C HIS A 6 -17.56 29.31 -49.84
N PHE A 7 -17.86 29.82 -48.61
CA PHE A 7 -16.91 29.87 -47.53
C PHE A 7 -16.84 28.47 -46.86
N LEU A 8 -15.80 27.73 -47.17
CA LEU A 8 -15.48 26.48 -46.50
C LEU A 8 -14.82 26.85 -45.16
N ILE A 9 -15.59 26.84 -44.07
CA ILE A 9 -15.05 26.92 -42.70
C ILE A 9 -14.47 25.56 -42.38
N SER A 10 -13.15 25.45 -42.52
CA SER A 10 -12.38 24.33 -42.04
C SER A 10 -12.25 24.42 -40.50
N ILE A 11 -13.11 23.71 -39.76
CA ILE A 11 -12.99 23.57 -38.32
C ILE A 11 -11.81 22.64 -38.07
N LEU A 12 -10.64 23.21 -37.79
CA LEU A 12 -9.51 22.49 -37.19
C LEU A 12 -9.90 22.08 -35.78
N LEU A 13 -10.34 20.85 -35.64
CA LEU A 13 -10.41 20.17 -34.32
C LEU A 13 -8.99 19.97 -33.84
N ILE A 14 -8.45 20.96 -33.13
CA ILE A 14 -7.25 20.78 -32.30
C ILE A 14 -7.68 19.92 -31.15
N SER A 15 -7.63 18.59 -31.35
CA SER A 15 -7.68 17.66 -30.23
C SER A 15 -6.40 17.88 -29.41
N CYS A 16 -6.50 18.61 -28.31
CA CYS A 16 -5.47 18.59 -27.28
C CYS A 16 -5.34 17.15 -26.79
N LEU A 17 -4.50 16.37 -27.43
CA LEU A 17 -3.97 15.15 -26.88
C LEU A 17 -3.15 15.57 -25.65
N ASN A 18 -3.77 15.51 -24.46
CA ASN A 18 -3.04 15.49 -23.21
C ASN A 18 -2.20 14.22 -23.20
N THR A 19 -1.05 14.27 -23.87
CA THR A 19 -0.02 13.24 -23.72
C THR A 19 0.55 13.43 -22.33
N ASN A 20 -0.01 12.70 -21.36
CA ASN A 20 0.66 12.50 -20.07
C ASN A 20 1.97 11.78 -20.37
N SER A 21 3.04 12.54 -20.62
CA SER A 21 4.36 11.95 -20.86
C SER A 21 4.80 11.24 -19.60
N GLN A 22 5.18 9.99 -19.73
CA GLN A 22 5.81 9.25 -18.64
C GLN A 22 7.15 9.87 -18.31
N ILE A 23 7.40 10.09 -17.02
CA ILE A 23 8.66 10.60 -16.50
C ILE A 23 9.30 9.50 -15.70
N ILE A 24 10.45 8.98 -16.18
CA ILE A 24 11.30 8.05 -15.44
C ILE A 24 12.64 8.76 -15.26
N GLU A 25 12.96 9.09 -14.04
CA GLU A 25 14.12 9.93 -13.76
C GLU A 25 14.94 9.34 -12.60
N ASN A 26 16.27 9.39 -12.75
CA ASN A 26 17.19 9.13 -11.67
C ASN A 26 17.51 10.46 -10.98
N ILE A 27 17.25 10.55 -9.68
CA ILE A 27 17.43 11.78 -8.91
C ILE A 27 18.42 11.58 -7.76
N GLU A 28 19.13 12.65 -7.44
CA GLU A 28 20.10 12.69 -6.36
C GLU A 28 19.42 12.62 -4.98
N VAL A 29 20.20 12.21 -3.97
CA VAL A 29 19.71 11.97 -2.61
C VAL A 29 19.01 13.19 -1.99
N LEU A 30 19.56 14.40 -2.23
CA LEU A 30 18.94 15.63 -1.71
C LEU A 30 17.58 15.90 -2.35
N GLN A 31 17.46 15.73 -3.66
CA GLN A 31 16.19 15.89 -4.39
C GLN A 31 15.16 14.85 -3.92
N PHE A 32 15.60 13.61 -3.76
CA PHE A 32 14.76 12.52 -3.25
C PHE A 32 14.26 12.84 -1.83
N TYR A 33 15.16 13.25 -0.93
CA TYR A 33 14.81 13.64 0.45
C TYR A 33 13.77 14.77 0.48
N GLN A 34 13.98 15.84 -0.29
CA GLN A 34 13.06 16.98 -0.34
C GLN A 34 11.69 16.59 -0.90
N ALA A 35 11.66 15.69 -1.88
CA ALA A 35 10.44 15.25 -2.52
C ALA A 35 9.57 14.41 -1.58
N ILE A 36 10.15 13.39 -0.92
CA ILE A 36 9.38 12.45 -0.08
C ILE A 36 8.91 13.04 1.26
N ASN A 37 9.37 14.23 1.63
CA ASN A 37 8.88 14.96 2.81
C ASN A 37 7.61 15.76 2.54
N LYS A 38 7.10 15.75 1.31
CA LYS A 38 5.78 16.32 0.96
C LYS A 38 4.69 15.30 1.30
N THR A 39 3.46 15.80 1.39
CA THR A 39 2.29 14.95 1.66
C THR A 39 1.91 14.12 0.43
N ASP A 40 1.47 12.87 0.67
CA ASP A 40 0.92 11.92 -0.32
C ASP A 40 1.92 11.26 -1.29
N GLU A 41 3.23 11.36 -1.07
CA GLU A 41 4.22 10.68 -1.89
C GLU A 41 4.29 9.17 -1.57
N ILE A 42 4.44 8.34 -2.61
CA ILE A 42 4.60 6.90 -2.46
C ILE A 42 6.08 6.55 -2.55
N VAL A 43 6.65 6.07 -1.45
CA VAL A 43 8.04 5.60 -1.39
C VAL A 43 8.07 4.07 -1.40
N ILE A 44 8.85 3.47 -2.31
CA ILE A 44 8.95 2.02 -2.47
C ILE A 44 10.40 1.59 -2.31
N ASP A 45 10.62 0.68 -1.36
CA ASP A 45 11.86 -0.06 -1.20
C ASP A 45 11.74 -1.42 -1.89
N VAL A 46 12.53 -1.61 -2.96
CA VAL A 46 12.51 -2.87 -3.71
C VAL A 46 13.59 -3.86 -3.27
N ARG A 47 14.14 -3.69 -2.07
CA ARG A 47 15.04 -4.65 -1.45
C ARG A 47 14.27 -5.83 -0.86
N THR A 48 15.02 -6.87 -0.46
CA THR A 48 14.41 -7.99 0.26
C THR A 48 13.81 -7.53 1.60
N PRO A 49 12.84 -8.24 2.15
CA PRO A 49 12.26 -7.90 3.47
C PRO A 49 13.33 -7.82 4.57
N GLN A 50 14.34 -8.71 4.55
CA GLN A 50 15.41 -8.69 5.52
C GLN A 50 16.23 -7.39 5.45
N GLU A 51 16.58 -6.93 4.22
CA GLU A 51 17.27 -5.64 4.02
C GLU A 51 16.39 -4.47 4.50
N PHE A 52 15.10 -4.50 4.21
CA PHE A 52 14.13 -3.47 4.61
C PHE A 52 14.04 -3.34 6.13
N TYR A 53 13.89 -4.44 6.85
CA TYR A 53 13.75 -4.41 8.32
C TYR A 53 15.06 -4.05 9.04
N SER A 54 16.22 -4.25 8.40
CA SER A 54 17.49 -3.80 8.97
C SER A 54 17.62 -2.28 9.01
N GLY A 55 16.82 -1.58 8.19
CA GLY A 55 16.73 -0.12 8.13
C GLY A 55 16.20 0.34 6.79
N HIS A 56 15.16 1.19 6.79
CA HIS A 56 14.51 1.71 5.59
C HIS A 56 14.19 3.21 5.72
N ILE A 57 13.98 3.88 4.60
CA ILE A 57 13.54 5.28 4.56
C ILE A 57 12.14 5.36 5.16
N LYS A 58 11.89 6.39 5.98
CA LYS A 58 10.60 6.61 6.64
C LYS A 58 9.45 6.53 5.61
N ASP A 59 8.33 5.92 6.03
CA ASP A 59 7.10 5.72 5.25
C ASP A 59 7.26 4.87 3.98
N ALA A 60 8.44 4.30 3.72
CA ALA A 60 8.64 3.39 2.61
C ALA A 60 7.80 2.12 2.74
N THR A 61 7.35 1.62 1.59
CA THR A 61 6.68 0.33 1.44
C THR A 61 7.64 -0.67 0.81
N ASN A 62 7.80 -1.85 1.40
CA ASN A 62 8.63 -2.88 0.82
C ASN A 62 7.88 -3.68 -0.24
N ILE A 63 8.42 -3.72 -1.45
CA ILE A 63 7.98 -4.59 -2.54
C ILE A 63 9.22 -5.26 -3.11
N ASP A 64 9.51 -6.47 -2.62
CA ASP A 64 10.73 -7.20 -2.98
C ASP A 64 10.79 -7.46 -4.49
N PHE A 65 11.86 -6.95 -5.13
CA PHE A 65 12.10 -7.10 -6.57
C PHE A 65 12.20 -8.55 -7.04
N TYR A 66 12.64 -9.45 -6.15
CA TYR A 66 12.84 -10.86 -6.46
C TYR A 66 11.64 -11.76 -6.13
N ALA A 67 10.59 -11.19 -5.51
CA ALA A 67 9.40 -11.96 -5.18
C ALA A 67 8.59 -12.32 -6.43
N ASP A 68 8.04 -13.53 -6.49
CA ASP A 68 7.21 -14.00 -7.61
C ASP A 68 6.00 -13.11 -7.88
N ASP A 69 5.47 -12.45 -6.85
CA ASP A 69 4.31 -11.57 -6.91
C ASP A 69 4.67 -10.09 -7.11
N PHE A 70 5.95 -9.76 -7.39
CA PHE A 70 6.44 -8.38 -7.57
C PHE A 70 5.58 -7.58 -8.56
N LEU A 71 5.40 -8.10 -9.78
CA LEU A 71 4.59 -7.42 -10.81
C LEU A 71 3.12 -7.33 -10.42
N GLY A 72 2.60 -8.34 -9.72
CA GLY A 72 1.23 -8.32 -9.18
C GLY A 72 1.02 -7.17 -8.20
N LYS A 73 1.98 -6.94 -7.29
CA LYS A 73 1.97 -5.84 -6.33
C LYS A 73 2.08 -4.48 -7.00
N LEU A 74 2.91 -4.34 -8.04
CA LEU A 74 2.99 -3.08 -8.79
C LEU A 74 1.67 -2.73 -9.49
N LYS A 75 0.97 -3.69 -10.07
CA LYS A 75 -0.26 -3.47 -10.84
C LYS A 75 -1.39 -2.82 -10.03
N ILE A 76 -1.42 -3.02 -8.72
CA ILE A 76 -2.46 -2.49 -7.82
C ILE A 76 -2.13 -1.13 -7.22
N LEU A 77 -0.93 -0.61 -7.48
CA LEU A 77 -0.56 0.75 -7.04
C LEU A 77 -1.22 1.81 -7.93
N ARG A 78 -1.43 2.99 -7.34
CA ARG A 78 -1.85 4.18 -8.10
C ARG A 78 -0.76 4.57 -9.09
N LYS A 79 -1.14 4.83 -10.33
CA LYS A 79 -0.23 5.16 -11.43
C LYS A 79 -0.20 6.65 -11.78
N ASP A 80 -1.16 7.38 -11.24
CA ASP A 80 -1.42 8.81 -11.47
C ASP A 80 -0.67 9.74 -10.50
N VAL A 81 0.04 9.16 -9.52
CA VAL A 81 0.84 9.87 -8.51
C VAL A 81 2.33 9.56 -8.68
N PRO A 82 3.22 10.46 -8.24
CA PRO A 82 4.65 10.21 -8.23
C PRO A 82 5.02 9.00 -7.35
N ILE A 83 5.89 8.14 -7.87
CA ILE A 83 6.49 7.02 -7.15
C ILE A 83 7.97 7.30 -6.97
N TYR A 84 8.45 7.21 -5.74
CA TYR A 84 9.86 7.30 -5.37
C TYR A 84 10.36 5.91 -5.02
N VAL A 85 11.28 5.37 -5.83
CA VAL A 85 11.75 4.00 -5.68
C VAL A 85 13.24 3.97 -5.37
N TYR A 86 13.62 3.08 -4.46
CA TYR A 86 15.03 2.85 -4.15
C TYR A 86 15.31 1.38 -3.87
N CYS A 87 16.59 1.01 -3.94
CA CYS A 87 17.10 -0.27 -3.45
C CYS A 87 18.40 -0.04 -2.67
N ARG A 88 19.29 -1.01 -2.66
CA ARG A 88 20.58 -0.87 -1.96
C ARG A 88 21.46 0.19 -2.64
N THR A 89 21.72 0.06 -3.96
CA THR A 89 22.69 0.84 -4.73
C THR A 89 22.10 1.49 -5.99
N GLY A 90 20.76 1.43 -6.21
CA GLY A 90 20.10 1.99 -7.38
C GLY A 90 19.81 1.00 -8.52
N GLY A 91 20.49 -0.16 -8.61
CA GLY A 91 20.37 -1.07 -9.75
C GLY A 91 19.05 -1.85 -9.82
N ARG A 92 18.56 -2.41 -8.71
CA ARG A 92 17.24 -3.09 -8.65
C ARG A 92 16.11 -2.07 -8.86
N SER A 93 16.22 -0.91 -8.25
CA SER A 93 15.20 0.14 -8.34
C SER A 93 15.11 0.77 -9.74
N SER A 94 16.22 0.90 -10.46
CA SER A 94 16.20 1.32 -11.86
C SER A 94 15.45 0.31 -12.74
N ARG A 95 15.69 -0.99 -12.56
CA ARG A 95 14.93 -2.04 -13.26
C ARG A 95 13.44 -2.04 -12.87
N ALA A 96 13.15 -1.80 -11.59
CA ALA A 96 11.78 -1.66 -11.11
C ALA A 96 11.07 -0.45 -11.74
N ALA A 97 11.76 0.70 -11.85
CA ALA A 97 11.23 1.89 -12.50
C ALA A 97 10.87 1.64 -13.98
N ASN A 98 11.71 0.89 -14.71
CA ASN A 98 11.39 0.48 -16.08
C ASN A 98 10.14 -0.42 -16.14
N LYS A 99 9.99 -1.37 -15.21
CA LYS A 99 8.77 -2.20 -15.12
C LYS A 99 7.53 -1.36 -14.77
N MET A 100 7.68 -0.35 -13.92
CA MET A 100 6.59 0.58 -13.63
C MET A 100 6.20 1.38 -14.88
N ALA A 101 7.18 1.84 -15.69
CA ALA A 101 6.89 2.48 -16.97
C ALA A 101 6.08 1.58 -17.90
N GLU A 102 6.50 0.32 -18.10
CA GLU A 102 5.79 -0.67 -18.89
C GLU A 102 4.34 -0.89 -18.38
N LEU A 103 4.11 -0.75 -17.09
CA LEU A 103 2.79 -0.87 -16.45
C LEU A 103 1.95 0.42 -16.52
N GLY A 104 2.48 1.51 -17.08
CA GLY A 104 1.77 2.77 -17.30
C GLY A 104 1.82 3.74 -16.12
N PHE A 105 2.81 3.66 -15.24
CA PHE A 105 3.06 4.68 -14.22
C PHE A 105 3.52 5.99 -14.90
N LEU A 106 2.95 7.12 -14.47
CA LEU A 106 3.22 8.40 -15.10
C LEU A 106 4.54 9.03 -14.63
N LYS A 107 4.88 8.89 -13.35
CA LYS A 107 6.07 9.53 -12.76
C LYS A 107 6.77 8.56 -11.82
N VAL A 108 7.99 8.20 -12.13
CA VAL A 108 8.82 7.32 -11.31
C VAL A 108 10.21 7.93 -11.13
N TYR A 109 10.60 8.15 -9.90
CA TYR A 109 11.88 8.72 -9.51
C TYR A 109 12.73 7.67 -8.81
N ASN A 110 13.86 7.30 -9.39
CA ASN A 110 14.80 6.35 -8.82
C ASN A 110 15.89 7.08 -8.06
N LEU A 111 16.14 6.69 -6.82
CA LEU A 111 17.24 7.22 -6.01
C LEU A 111 18.59 6.70 -6.53
N ILE A 112 19.44 7.61 -7.02
CA ILE A 112 20.83 7.31 -7.37
C ILE A 112 21.58 6.83 -6.13
N GLY A 113 22.38 5.77 -6.25
CA GLY A 113 23.11 5.19 -5.14
C GLY A 113 22.26 4.47 -4.08
N GLY A 114 20.92 4.57 -4.16
CA GLY A 114 20.00 3.89 -3.27
C GLY A 114 20.15 4.26 -1.80
N ILE A 115 19.85 3.30 -0.90
CA ILE A 115 19.95 3.57 0.55
C ILE A 115 21.38 3.72 1.04
N GLU A 116 22.37 3.25 0.29
CA GLU A 116 23.78 3.51 0.62
C GLU A 116 24.09 5.00 0.50
N GLU A 117 23.65 5.68 -0.56
CA GLU A 117 23.79 7.13 -0.70
C GLU A 117 23.01 7.90 0.37
N TRP A 118 21.80 7.40 0.72
CA TRP A 118 21.00 7.94 1.83
C TRP A 118 21.77 7.90 3.16
N HIS A 119 22.49 6.82 3.43
CA HIS A 119 23.33 6.69 4.62
C HIS A 119 24.56 7.61 4.57
N LEU A 120 25.22 7.73 3.40
CA LEU A 120 26.36 8.64 3.22
C LEU A 120 25.94 10.10 3.46
N ALA A 121 24.75 10.48 3.05
CA ALA A 121 24.16 11.79 3.34
C ALA A 121 23.70 11.94 4.81
N SER A 122 23.92 10.94 5.67
CA SER A 122 23.55 10.94 7.09
C SER A 122 22.05 11.10 7.37
N TYR A 123 21.18 10.75 6.43
CA TYR A 123 19.76 10.75 6.64
C TYR A 123 19.29 9.55 7.48
N LYS A 124 18.30 9.80 8.34
CA LYS A 124 17.79 8.79 9.27
C LYS A 124 17.03 7.68 8.55
N VAL A 125 17.18 6.46 9.07
CA VAL A 125 16.39 5.29 8.68
C VAL A 125 15.57 4.78 9.86
N ILE A 126 14.45 4.16 9.55
CA ILE A 126 13.60 3.47 10.52
C ILE A 126 14.08 2.03 10.61
N LYS A 127 14.48 1.59 11.82
CA LYS A 127 14.79 0.19 12.13
C LYS A 127 13.61 -0.42 12.86
N SER A 128 13.03 -1.46 12.31
CA SER A 128 11.80 -2.04 12.85
C SER A 128 12.00 -3.48 13.27
N GLN A 129 12.60 -3.68 14.44
CA GLN A 129 12.67 -5.03 15.05
C GLN A 129 11.27 -5.54 15.50
N GLU A 130 10.38 -4.63 15.88
CA GLU A 130 8.99 -4.96 16.26
C GLU A 130 8.21 -5.57 15.08
N GLN A 131 8.41 -5.07 13.87
CA GLN A 131 7.74 -5.58 12.66
C GLN A 131 8.26 -6.96 12.24
N LEU A 132 9.52 -7.31 12.52
CA LEU A 132 10.01 -8.68 12.36
C LEU A 132 9.27 -9.67 13.24
N ARG A 133 8.93 -9.28 14.48
CA ARG A 133 8.13 -10.11 15.40
C ARG A 133 6.68 -10.25 14.95
N LEU A 134 6.06 -9.19 14.41
CA LEU A 134 4.69 -9.24 13.91
C LEU A 134 4.57 -10.11 12.65
N LYS A 135 5.60 -10.16 11.80
CA LYS A 135 5.66 -11.07 10.65
C LYS A 135 5.81 -12.55 11.03
N GLN A 136 6.25 -12.82 12.27
CA GLN A 136 6.35 -14.18 12.80
C GLN A 136 5.03 -14.70 13.38
N SER A 137 4.02 -13.85 13.58
CA SER A 137 2.69 -14.29 14.02
C SER A 137 1.88 -14.86 12.86
N LYS A 138 2.29 -16.03 12.40
CA LYS A 138 1.46 -16.85 11.53
C LYS A 138 0.37 -17.48 12.37
N PHE A 139 -0.85 -17.06 12.14
CA PHE A 139 -2.02 -17.71 12.74
C PHE A 139 -2.45 -18.89 11.89
N ASN A 140 -2.75 -20.01 12.49
CA ASN A 140 -3.45 -21.09 11.82
C ASN A 140 -4.97 -20.96 12.04
N ALA A 141 -5.75 -21.74 11.31
CA ALA A 141 -7.21 -21.68 11.39
C ALA A 141 -7.74 -22.02 12.80
N LEU A 142 -7.09 -22.97 13.51
CA LEU A 142 -7.51 -23.38 14.86
C LEU A 142 -7.29 -22.26 15.88
N GLU A 143 -6.19 -21.52 15.78
CA GLU A 143 -5.91 -20.38 16.67
C GLU A 143 -6.93 -19.24 16.48
N VAL A 144 -7.32 -18.97 15.25
CA VAL A 144 -8.38 -17.97 14.98
C VAL A 144 -9.74 -18.47 15.47
N GLU A 145 -10.05 -19.73 15.26
CA GLU A 145 -11.26 -20.37 15.81
C GLU A 145 -11.30 -20.29 17.34
N GLU A 146 -10.21 -20.55 18.02
CA GLU A 146 -10.09 -20.42 19.46
C GLU A 146 -10.35 -18.97 19.91
N ILE A 147 -9.78 -17.99 19.21
CA ILE A 147 -10.04 -16.56 19.49
C ILE A 147 -11.53 -16.24 19.32
N LEU A 148 -12.17 -16.75 18.26
CA LEU A 148 -13.59 -16.55 18.01
C LEU A 148 -14.46 -17.23 19.07
N ASN A 149 -14.03 -18.38 19.62
CA ASN A 149 -14.73 -19.08 20.69
C ASN A 149 -14.65 -18.34 22.03
N ASN A 150 -13.48 -17.76 22.33
CA ASN A 150 -13.21 -17.15 23.63
C ASN A 150 -13.64 -15.67 23.69
N ASN A 151 -14.11 -15.07 22.60
CA ASN A 151 -14.47 -13.66 22.55
C ASN A 151 -15.84 -13.45 21.89
N LYS A 152 -16.73 -12.76 22.59
CA LYS A 152 -18.08 -12.46 22.09
C LYS A 152 -18.08 -11.62 20.82
N LEU A 153 -17.12 -10.70 20.70
CA LEU A 153 -16.99 -9.79 19.56
C LEU A 153 -15.52 -9.75 19.10
N VAL A 154 -15.30 -10.07 17.82
CA VAL A 154 -13.96 -10.13 17.22
C VAL A 154 -13.97 -9.40 15.89
N LEU A 155 -13.03 -8.48 15.71
CA LEU A 155 -12.73 -7.84 14.42
C LEU A 155 -11.46 -8.45 13.85
N LEU A 156 -11.57 -9.15 12.73
CA LEU A 156 -10.44 -9.56 11.93
C LEU A 156 -10.13 -8.46 10.92
N GLU A 157 -8.88 -8.01 10.90
CA GLU A 157 -8.33 -7.11 9.90
C GLU A 157 -7.31 -7.86 9.06
N PHE A 158 -7.56 -7.98 7.76
CA PHE A 158 -6.60 -8.51 6.80
C PHE A 158 -5.91 -7.36 6.08
N SER A 159 -4.60 -7.29 6.20
CA SER A 159 -3.78 -6.23 5.63
C SER A 159 -2.44 -6.77 5.13
N THR A 160 -1.68 -5.96 4.40
CA THR A 160 -0.28 -6.23 4.07
C THR A 160 0.54 -4.96 4.26
N GLU A 161 1.85 -5.10 4.43
CA GLU A 161 2.73 -3.94 4.62
C GLU A 161 2.88 -3.07 3.37
N TRP A 162 2.76 -3.68 2.19
CA TRP A 162 2.87 -2.98 0.90
C TRP A 162 1.56 -2.30 0.45
N CYS A 163 0.46 -2.52 1.16
CA CYS A 163 -0.85 -1.97 0.84
C CYS A 163 -0.97 -0.53 1.35
N VAL A 164 -0.94 0.44 0.44
CA VAL A 164 -1.08 1.87 0.78
C VAL A 164 -2.41 2.19 1.48
N PRO A 165 -3.58 1.70 1.03
CA PRO A 165 -4.83 1.86 1.78
C PRO A 165 -4.78 1.27 3.19
N CYS A 166 -4.08 0.15 3.39
CA CYS A 166 -3.94 -0.48 4.70
C CYS A 166 -3.14 0.42 5.67
N LYS A 167 -2.11 1.11 5.18
CA LYS A 167 -1.35 2.08 5.99
C LYS A 167 -2.24 3.19 6.54
N LYS A 168 -3.19 3.69 5.75
CA LYS A 168 -4.16 4.71 6.17
C LYS A 168 -5.10 4.17 7.27
N MET A 169 -5.38 2.87 7.27
CA MET A 169 -6.24 2.23 8.28
C MET A 169 -5.53 1.91 9.60
N LYS A 170 -4.20 1.72 9.60
CA LYS A 170 -3.42 1.37 10.82
C LYS A 170 -3.70 2.27 12.03
N PRO A 171 -3.65 3.62 11.92
CA PRO A 171 -3.93 4.50 13.06
C PRO A 171 -5.37 4.35 13.57
N ILE A 172 -6.35 4.18 12.66
CA ILE A 172 -7.76 3.99 12.99
C ILE A 172 -7.95 2.69 13.79
N ILE A 173 -7.40 1.59 13.30
CA ILE A 173 -7.48 0.28 13.97
C ILE A 173 -6.76 0.29 15.32
N SER A 174 -5.59 0.92 15.40
CA SER A 174 -4.86 1.08 16.67
C SER A 174 -5.68 1.86 17.70
N GLN A 175 -6.37 2.90 17.27
CA GLN A 175 -7.24 3.70 18.13
C GLN A 175 -8.47 2.92 18.57
N ILE A 176 -9.14 2.19 17.66
CA ILE A 176 -10.28 1.31 17.99
C ILE A 176 -9.86 0.26 19.02
N LYS A 177 -8.71 -0.38 18.84
CA LYS A 177 -8.16 -1.39 19.76
C LYS A 177 -7.89 -0.80 21.15
N LYS A 178 -7.43 0.45 21.23
CA LYS A 178 -7.15 1.14 22.50
C LYS A 178 -8.42 1.60 23.23
N GLU A 179 -9.39 2.11 22.47
CA GLU A 179 -10.60 2.73 23.02
C GLU A 179 -11.72 1.73 23.33
N ASN A 180 -11.68 0.51 22.77
CA ASN A 180 -12.74 -0.48 22.90
C ASN A 180 -12.20 -1.81 23.45
N THR A 181 -12.14 -1.94 24.75
CA THR A 181 -11.61 -3.15 25.43
C THR A 181 -12.50 -4.39 25.30
N ASN A 182 -13.78 -4.22 24.94
CA ASN A 182 -14.75 -5.31 24.83
C ASN A 182 -14.75 -6.00 23.44
N ILE A 183 -13.92 -5.54 22.50
CA ILE A 183 -13.73 -6.18 21.20
C ILE A 183 -12.31 -6.73 21.09
N LYS A 184 -12.18 -7.97 20.68
CA LYS A 184 -10.88 -8.53 20.29
C LYS A 184 -10.58 -8.12 18.85
N VAL A 185 -9.51 -7.35 18.64
CA VAL A 185 -9.03 -6.98 17.30
C VAL A 185 -7.82 -7.84 16.97
N LEU A 186 -7.91 -8.58 15.87
CA LEU A 186 -6.85 -9.44 15.34
C LEU A 186 -6.42 -8.92 13.97
N SER A 187 -5.19 -8.40 13.89
CA SER A 187 -4.60 -7.96 12.63
C SER A 187 -3.81 -9.12 12.01
N LEU A 188 -4.17 -9.50 10.80
CA LEU A 188 -3.67 -10.65 10.06
C LEU A 188 -2.93 -10.17 8.80
N ASP A 189 -1.64 -10.50 8.71
CA ASP A 189 -0.87 -10.25 7.51
C ASP A 189 -1.26 -11.27 6.42
N ALA A 190 -1.85 -10.77 5.33
CA ALA A 190 -2.33 -11.59 4.23
C ALA A 190 -1.20 -12.30 3.46
N ASP A 191 0.03 -11.76 3.52
CA ASP A 191 1.20 -12.38 2.88
C ASP A 191 1.68 -13.63 3.62
N VAL A 192 1.49 -13.65 4.94
CA VAL A 192 1.94 -14.74 5.83
C VAL A 192 0.83 -15.77 6.06
N ASN A 193 -0.43 -15.32 6.17
CA ASN A 193 -1.56 -16.15 6.57
C ASN A 193 -2.38 -16.65 5.35
N LYS A 194 -1.71 -17.28 4.38
CA LYS A 194 -2.32 -17.72 3.10
C LYS A 194 -3.51 -18.70 3.28
N GLU A 195 -3.50 -19.53 4.31
CA GLU A 195 -4.59 -20.43 4.63
C GLU A 195 -5.84 -19.64 5.05
N LEU A 196 -5.68 -18.65 5.95
CA LEU A 196 -6.78 -17.80 6.41
C LEU A 196 -7.36 -16.97 5.25
N ILE A 197 -6.53 -16.52 4.31
CA ILE A 197 -6.98 -15.83 3.11
C ILE A 197 -7.99 -16.67 2.32
N LYS A 198 -7.71 -17.98 2.18
CA LYS A 198 -8.61 -18.93 1.50
C LYS A 198 -9.87 -19.17 2.34
N THR A 199 -9.71 -19.47 3.64
CA THR A 199 -10.80 -19.76 4.58
C THR A 199 -11.81 -18.61 4.64
N TYR A 200 -11.33 -17.37 4.79
CA TYR A 200 -12.18 -16.19 4.86
C TYR A 200 -12.49 -15.56 3.49
N LYS A 201 -12.11 -16.21 2.38
CA LYS A 201 -12.38 -15.77 0.99
C LYS A 201 -11.94 -14.33 0.73
N ILE A 202 -10.75 -13.97 1.21
CA ILE A 202 -10.19 -12.62 1.05
C ILE A 202 -9.63 -12.46 -0.36
N LYS A 203 -10.18 -11.53 -1.14
CA LYS A 203 -9.78 -11.27 -2.53
C LYS A 203 -8.91 -10.02 -2.72
N GLY A 204 -8.75 -9.21 -1.68
CA GLY A 204 -7.96 -7.98 -1.68
C GLY A 204 -7.78 -7.48 -0.26
N VAL A 205 -7.01 -6.41 -0.06
CA VAL A 205 -6.76 -5.80 1.25
C VAL A 205 -6.85 -4.26 1.16
N PRO A 206 -7.23 -3.56 2.25
CA PRO A 206 -7.63 -4.10 3.55
C PRO A 206 -9.03 -4.74 3.52
N VAL A 207 -9.25 -5.74 4.38
CA VAL A 207 -10.59 -6.30 4.62
C VAL A 207 -10.83 -6.36 6.13
N PHE A 208 -12.02 -5.95 6.52
CA PHE A 208 -12.49 -5.97 7.91
C PHE A 208 -13.67 -6.93 8.02
N VAL A 209 -13.57 -7.91 8.92
CA VAL A 209 -14.63 -8.89 9.15
C VAL A 209 -14.97 -8.88 10.63
N LEU A 210 -16.22 -8.53 10.98
CA LEU A 210 -16.70 -8.48 12.35
C LEU A 210 -17.53 -9.71 12.66
N PHE A 211 -17.14 -10.40 13.72
CA PHE A 211 -17.83 -11.57 14.25
C PHE A 211 -18.49 -11.27 15.59
N LYS A 212 -19.73 -11.72 15.77
CA LYS A 212 -20.43 -11.78 17.06
C LYS A 212 -20.82 -13.22 17.33
N ASN A 213 -20.37 -13.78 18.47
CA ASN A 213 -20.61 -15.17 18.83
C ASN A 213 -20.29 -16.14 17.68
N ARG A 214 -19.13 -16.01 17.04
CA ARG A 214 -18.64 -16.81 15.90
C ARG A 214 -19.40 -16.56 14.57
N THR A 215 -20.44 -15.77 14.55
CA THR A 215 -21.19 -15.45 13.31
C THR A 215 -20.63 -14.17 12.69
N GLU A 216 -20.29 -14.22 11.41
CA GLU A 216 -19.93 -13.02 10.66
C GLU A 216 -21.16 -12.12 10.53
N ILE A 217 -21.08 -10.89 11.03
CA ILE A 217 -22.18 -9.93 11.04
C ILE A 217 -21.92 -8.69 10.19
N PHE A 218 -20.64 -8.47 9.82
CA PHE A 218 -20.26 -7.37 8.96
C PHE A 218 -18.97 -7.69 8.23
N ARG A 219 -18.90 -7.24 6.98
CA ARG A 219 -17.68 -7.30 6.15
C ARG A 219 -17.54 -6.03 5.34
N HIS A 220 -16.33 -5.50 5.29
CA HIS A 220 -15.98 -4.37 4.44
C HIS A 220 -14.65 -4.60 3.73
N VAL A 221 -14.56 -4.19 2.45
CA VAL A 221 -13.36 -4.28 1.63
C VAL A 221 -12.93 -2.86 1.26
N GLY A 222 -11.68 -2.53 1.52
CA GLY A 222 -11.12 -1.20 1.24
C GLY A 222 -11.11 -0.28 2.47
N ILE A 223 -10.91 1.01 2.22
CA ILE A 223 -10.88 2.05 3.26
C ILE A 223 -12.29 2.26 3.81
N ILE A 224 -12.39 2.35 5.14
CA ILE A 224 -13.63 2.65 5.85
C ILE A 224 -13.35 3.77 6.87
N SER A 225 -14.32 4.66 7.10
CA SER A 225 -14.16 5.70 8.13
C SER A 225 -14.19 5.09 9.54
N LYS A 226 -13.53 5.78 10.50
CA LYS A 226 -13.58 5.37 11.91
C LYS A 226 -15.01 5.32 12.43
N GLU A 227 -15.81 6.32 12.07
CA GLU A 227 -17.19 6.49 12.50
C GLU A 227 -18.06 5.31 12.02
N GLU A 228 -17.91 4.92 10.76
CA GLU A 228 -18.67 3.83 10.17
C GLU A 228 -18.27 2.48 10.78
N LEU A 229 -16.98 2.22 10.96
CA LEU A 229 -16.50 1.00 11.60
C LEU A 229 -16.96 0.91 13.06
N LEU A 230 -16.89 2.02 13.82
CA LEU A 230 -17.39 2.09 15.19
C LEU A 230 -18.92 1.93 15.28
N LYS A 231 -19.68 2.46 14.30
CA LYS A 231 -21.13 2.25 14.23
C LYS A 231 -21.47 0.77 14.15
N ASN A 232 -20.79 0.01 13.27
CA ASN A 232 -21.02 -1.44 13.14
C ASN A 232 -20.61 -2.19 14.42
N ILE A 233 -19.47 -1.83 15.03
CA ILE A 233 -19.05 -2.40 16.31
C ILE A 233 -20.09 -2.14 17.41
N LYS A 234 -20.55 -0.89 17.56
CA LYS A 234 -21.54 -0.51 18.60
C LYS A 234 -22.89 -1.20 18.38
N THR A 235 -23.33 -1.36 17.14
CA THR A 235 -24.57 -2.08 16.80
C THR A 235 -24.47 -3.56 17.20
N ALA A 236 -23.28 -4.15 17.09
CA ALA A 236 -23.04 -5.53 17.49
C ALA A 236 -23.10 -5.77 19.00
N TYR A 237 -22.98 -4.75 19.86
CA TYR A 237 -23.15 -4.88 21.31
C TYR A 237 -24.60 -4.97 21.76
N LYS A 238 -25.53 -4.47 20.97
CA LYS A 238 -26.97 -4.59 21.22
C LYS A 238 -27.46 -5.98 20.86
#